data_02696642abaa44040f26aad765e2633f
#
_entry.id   02696642abaa44040f26aad765e2633f
#
_cell.length_a   1.000
_cell.length_b   1.000
_cell.length_c   1.000
_cell.angle_alpha   90.00
_cell.angle_beta   90.00
_cell.angle_gamma   90.00
#
_symmetry.space_group_name_H-M   'P 1'
#
loop_
_entity.id
_entity.type
_entity.pdbx_description
1 polymer ?
#
loop_
_entity_poly.entity_id
_entity_poly.type
_entity_poly.pdbx_seq_one_letter_code
_entity_poly.pdbx_strand_id
1 'polypeptide(L)'
;LAYIAGTWMKKKELQQIEDLLLQMRERALKELANYDESFASSLQASDGDLSAYSFHMADQGTDAMEREKAFLFASKEGRYLYHLDEALRRLYRSPQTFGDCEECGEPIGFERLEALPHTRLCIGCKEKEETGDSR
;
A
#
# COMPACT_ATOMS: atom_id res chain seq x y z
N LEU A 1 -13.59 8.55 -4.07
CA LEU A 1 -12.69 9.69 -3.89
C LEU A 1 -13.27 10.93 -4.55
N ALA A 2 -13.11 12.07 -3.90
CA ALA A 2 -13.50 13.35 -4.49
C ALA A 2 -12.40 13.82 -5.44
N TYR A 3 -12.77 14.68 -6.38
CA TYR A 3 -11.79 15.28 -7.27
C TYR A 3 -10.78 16.10 -6.47
N ILE A 4 -9.51 15.92 -6.77
CA ILE A 4 -8.43 16.62 -6.08
C ILE A 4 -7.65 17.46 -7.10
N ALA A 5 -7.66 18.76 -6.90
CA ALA A 5 -6.91 19.66 -7.77
C ALA A 5 -5.42 19.46 -7.56
N GLY A 6 -4.65 19.57 -8.63
CA GLY A 6 -3.19 19.50 -8.55
C GLY A 6 -2.59 18.14 -8.80
N THR A 7 -3.39 17.10 -8.84
CA THR A 7 -2.87 15.78 -9.20
C THR A 7 -2.92 15.59 -10.72
N TRP A 8 -1.93 14.84 -11.23
CA TRP A 8 -1.94 14.51 -12.65
C TRP A 8 -2.94 13.39 -12.96
N MET A 9 -3.38 12.65 -11.93
CA MET A 9 -4.30 11.54 -12.13
C MET A 9 -5.73 12.01 -12.11
N LYS A 10 -6.54 11.44 -12.98
CA LYS A 10 -7.97 11.72 -13.01
C LYS A 10 -8.65 11.00 -11.85
N LYS A 11 -9.79 11.57 -11.44
CA LYS A 11 -10.59 10.95 -10.37
C LYS A 11 -10.88 9.49 -10.66
N LYS A 12 -11.24 9.19 -11.92
CA LYS A 12 -11.54 7.83 -12.33
C LYS A 12 -10.33 6.92 -12.21
N GLU A 13 -9.15 7.43 -12.54
CA GLU A 13 -7.92 6.67 -12.44
C GLU A 13 -7.58 6.38 -10.98
N LEU A 14 -7.74 7.38 -10.12
CA LEU A 14 -7.52 7.18 -8.68
C LEU A 14 -8.47 6.13 -8.13
N GLN A 15 -9.72 6.15 -8.57
CA GLN A 15 -10.70 5.16 -8.14
C GLN A 15 -10.31 3.76 -8.59
N GLN A 16 -9.82 3.63 -9.81
CA GLN A 16 -9.36 2.34 -10.32
C GLN A 16 -8.20 1.79 -9.49
N ILE A 17 -7.27 2.66 -9.13
CA ILE A 17 -6.13 2.23 -8.32
C ILE A 17 -6.58 1.82 -6.92
N GLU A 18 -7.51 2.55 -6.34
CA GLU A 18 -8.06 2.16 -5.04
C GLU A 18 -8.70 0.78 -5.10
N ASP A 19 -9.51 0.55 -6.13
CA ASP A 19 -10.18 -0.74 -6.27
C ASP A 19 -9.17 -1.88 -6.42
N LEU A 20 -8.12 -1.64 -7.21
CA LEU A 20 -7.06 -2.64 -7.38
C LEU A 20 -6.36 -2.94 -6.06
N LEU A 21 -6.01 -1.90 -5.32
CA LEU A 21 -5.33 -2.08 -4.04
C LEU A 21 -6.19 -2.86 -3.06
N LEU A 22 -7.48 -2.55 -3.01
CA LEU A 22 -8.38 -3.25 -2.11
C LEU A 22 -8.54 -4.72 -2.49
N GLN A 23 -8.63 -5.01 -3.79
CA GLN A 23 -8.72 -6.40 -4.25
C GLN A 23 -7.45 -7.18 -3.94
N MET A 24 -6.31 -6.57 -4.18
CA MET A 24 -5.03 -7.22 -3.91
C MET A 24 -4.84 -7.45 -2.42
N ARG A 25 -5.29 -6.48 -1.61
CA ARG A 25 -5.22 -6.61 -0.16
C ARG A 25 -6.06 -7.78 0.33
N GLU A 26 -7.27 -7.91 -0.19
CA GLU A 26 -8.13 -9.02 0.19
C GLU A 26 -7.50 -10.35 -0.13
N ARG A 27 -6.90 -10.46 -1.32
CA ARG A 27 -6.21 -11.69 -1.72
C ARG A 27 -5.03 -12.00 -0.80
N ALA A 28 -4.24 -10.98 -0.48
CA ALA A 28 -3.09 -11.16 0.40
C ALA A 28 -3.51 -11.64 1.79
N LEU A 29 -4.61 -11.08 2.30
CA LEU A 29 -5.14 -11.50 3.59
C LEU A 29 -5.56 -12.97 3.58
N LYS A 30 -6.20 -13.40 2.51
CA LYS A 30 -6.61 -14.80 2.39
C LYS A 30 -5.41 -15.74 2.35
N GLU A 31 -4.36 -15.33 1.66
CA GLU A 31 -3.14 -16.14 1.61
C GLU A 31 -2.49 -16.25 2.98
N LEU A 32 -2.44 -15.14 3.71
CA LEU A 32 -1.89 -15.16 5.07
C LEU A 32 -2.72 -16.02 6.01
N ALA A 33 -4.03 -16.02 5.82
CA ALA A 33 -4.90 -16.85 6.64
C ALA A 33 -4.60 -18.34 6.48
N ASN A 34 -4.13 -18.74 5.31
CA ASN A 34 -3.77 -20.13 5.08
C ASN A 34 -2.51 -20.54 5.81
N TYR A 35 -1.66 -19.58 6.16
CA TYR A 35 -0.42 -19.85 6.87
C TYR A 35 -0.56 -19.76 8.37
N ASP A 36 -1.44 -18.88 8.87
CA ASP A 36 -1.53 -18.62 10.30
C ASP A 36 -2.95 -18.22 10.68
N GLU A 37 -3.68 -19.16 11.24
CA GLU A 37 -5.07 -18.94 11.65
C GLU A 37 -5.17 -17.93 12.80
N SER A 38 -4.18 -17.92 13.68
CA SER A 38 -4.16 -16.94 14.77
C SER A 38 -4.09 -15.53 14.23
N PHE A 39 -3.24 -15.31 13.25
CA PHE A 39 -3.12 -14.01 12.64
C PHE A 39 -4.41 -13.59 11.95
N ALA A 40 -5.01 -14.51 11.21
CA ALA A 40 -6.27 -14.25 10.54
C ALA A 40 -7.39 -13.91 11.52
N SER A 41 -7.47 -14.64 12.61
CA SER A 41 -8.46 -14.37 13.64
C SER A 41 -8.28 -12.99 14.25
N SER A 42 -7.03 -12.63 14.52
CA SER A 42 -6.71 -11.32 15.07
C SER A 42 -7.15 -10.19 14.16
N LEU A 43 -6.88 -10.34 12.86
CA LEU A 43 -7.28 -9.33 11.89
C LEU A 43 -8.79 -9.21 11.78
N GLN A 44 -9.49 -10.33 11.76
CA GLN A 44 -10.94 -10.32 11.62
C GLN A 44 -11.62 -9.83 12.88
N ALA A 45 -11.07 -10.12 14.02
CA ALA A 45 -11.64 -9.70 15.30
C ALA A 45 -11.54 -8.21 15.53
N SER A 46 -10.70 -7.52 14.77
CA SER A 46 -10.52 -6.08 14.94
C SER A 46 -11.62 -5.27 14.26
N ASP A 47 -12.78 -5.89 14.08
CA ASP A 47 -14.02 -5.36 13.54
C ASP A 47 -14.20 -5.70 12.06
N GLY A 48 -15.26 -5.20 11.47
CA GLY A 48 -15.59 -5.53 10.10
C GLY A 48 -14.81 -4.74 9.05
N ASP A 49 -14.05 -3.76 9.48
CA ASP A 49 -13.30 -2.91 8.54
C ASP A 49 -11.82 -2.98 8.82
N LEU A 50 -11.18 -3.97 8.23
CA LEU A 50 -9.75 -4.19 8.43
C LEU A 50 -8.91 -3.03 7.91
N SER A 51 -9.36 -2.37 6.84
CA SER A 51 -8.63 -1.24 6.29
C SER A 51 -8.55 -0.09 7.28
N ALA A 52 -9.69 0.28 7.86
CA ALA A 52 -9.72 1.38 8.82
C ALA A 52 -8.87 1.06 10.05
N TYR A 53 -8.93 -0.19 10.50
CA TYR A 53 -8.14 -0.62 11.65
C TYR A 53 -6.65 -0.50 11.36
N SER A 54 -6.20 -1.01 10.23
CA SER A 54 -4.79 -0.95 9.86
C SER A 54 -4.29 0.47 9.77
N PHE A 55 -5.06 1.34 9.15
CA PHE A 55 -4.64 2.73 8.99
C PHE A 55 -4.55 3.43 10.34
N HIS A 56 -5.52 3.19 11.20
CA HIS A 56 -5.54 3.80 12.51
C HIS A 56 -4.34 3.34 13.36
N MET A 57 -4.08 2.06 13.36
CA MET A 57 -2.94 1.51 14.11
C MET A 57 -1.62 2.06 13.63
N ALA A 58 -1.45 2.16 12.33
CA ALA A 58 -0.21 2.69 11.75
C ALA A 58 0.04 4.13 12.20
N ASP A 59 -1.02 4.90 12.39
CA ASP A 59 -0.88 6.29 12.81
C ASP A 59 -0.50 6.43 14.27
N GLN A 60 -0.86 5.46 15.08
CA GLN A 60 -0.60 5.55 16.52
C GLN A 60 0.83 5.18 16.91
N GLY A 61 1.47 4.29 16.13
CA GLY A 61 2.85 3.91 16.43
C GLY A 61 3.02 3.23 17.78
N THR A 62 2.10 2.36 18.15
CA THR A 62 2.13 1.67 19.45
C THR A 62 3.09 0.48 19.43
N ASP A 63 3.43 -0.04 20.63
CA ASP A 63 4.22 -1.26 20.73
C ASP A 63 3.52 -2.45 20.06
N ALA A 64 2.21 -2.53 20.22
CA ALA A 64 1.42 -3.56 19.55
C ALA A 64 1.57 -3.46 18.04
N MET A 65 1.56 -2.25 17.53
CA MET A 65 1.73 -2.00 16.11
C MET A 65 3.11 -2.44 15.64
N GLU A 66 4.14 -2.18 16.43
CA GLU A 66 5.50 -2.59 16.08
C GLU A 66 5.62 -4.10 16.02
N ARG A 67 4.98 -4.81 16.94
CA ARG A 67 5.00 -6.27 16.93
C ARG A 67 4.24 -6.82 15.72
N GLU A 68 3.13 -6.21 15.37
CA GLU A 68 2.37 -6.61 14.19
C GLU A 68 3.18 -6.40 12.93
N LYS A 69 3.87 -5.26 12.84
CA LYS A 69 4.73 -4.98 11.70
C LYS A 69 5.83 -6.03 11.58
N ALA A 70 6.45 -6.39 12.70
CA ALA A 70 7.50 -7.42 12.71
C ALA A 70 6.95 -8.75 12.23
N PHE A 71 5.73 -9.10 12.66
CA PHE A 71 5.10 -10.33 12.21
C PHE A 71 4.86 -10.31 10.70
N LEU A 72 4.33 -9.21 10.20
CA LEU A 72 4.08 -9.07 8.75
C LEU A 72 5.36 -9.19 7.95
N PHE A 73 6.45 -8.63 8.48
CA PHE A 73 7.72 -8.64 7.76
C PHE A 73 8.42 -9.99 7.81
N ALA A 74 7.92 -10.93 8.60
CA ALA A 74 8.51 -12.26 8.68
C ALA A 74 8.28 -13.09 7.42
N SER A 75 7.31 -12.75 6.61
CA SER A 75 7.02 -13.49 5.39
C SER A 75 6.94 -12.55 4.19
N LYS A 76 7.12 -13.12 3.02
CA LYS A 76 7.00 -12.38 1.77
C LYS A 76 5.57 -11.85 1.60
N GLU A 77 4.61 -12.69 1.90
CA GLU A 77 3.20 -12.33 1.78
C GLU A 77 2.84 -11.21 2.75
N GLY A 78 3.37 -11.26 3.95
CA GLY A 78 3.12 -10.21 4.92
C GLY A 78 3.74 -8.88 4.51
N ARG A 79 4.96 -8.92 3.96
CA ARG A 79 5.59 -7.70 3.45
C ARG A 79 4.78 -7.10 2.32
N TYR A 80 4.26 -7.95 1.46
CA TYR A 80 3.43 -7.49 0.36
C TYR A 80 2.17 -6.80 0.89
N LEU A 81 1.50 -7.42 1.86
CA LEU A 81 0.32 -6.82 2.48
C LEU A 81 0.66 -5.47 3.11
N TYR A 82 1.79 -5.38 3.79
CA TYR A 82 2.22 -4.12 4.39
C TYR A 82 2.35 -3.02 3.33
N HIS A 83 2.95 -3.34 2.20
CA HIS A 83 3.13 -2.34 1.15
C HIS A 83 1.82 -1.94 0.49
N LEU A 84 0.87 -2.86 0.39
CA LEU A 84 -0.47 -2.53 -0.10
C LEU A 84 -1.16 -1.54 0.84
N ASP A 85 -1.07 -1.79 2.14
CA ASP A 85 -1.67 -0.92 3.14
C ASP A 85 -1.00 0.46 3.15
N GLU A 86 0.31 0.48 2.97
CA GLU A 86 1.03 1.76 2.86
C GLU A 86 0.56 2.57 1.66
N ALA A 87 0.35 1.88 0.54
CA ALA A 87 -0.14 2.55 -0.66
C ALA A 87 -1.54 3.12 -0.44
N LEU A 88 -2.41 2.35 0.19
CA LEU A 88 -3.75 2.84 0.51
C LEU A 88 -3.70 4.04 1.45
N ARG A 89 -2.81 4.01 2.43
CA ARG A 89 -2.65 5.14 3.33
C ARG A 89 -2.22 6.40 2.57
N ARG A 90 -1.25 6.27 1.67
CA ARG A 90 -0.81 7.40 0.85
C ARG A 90 -1.95 7.94 -0.01
N LEU A 91 -2.73 7.03 -0.58
CA LEU A 91 -3.84 7.42 -1.44
C LEU A 91 -4.89 8.23 -0.67
N TYR A 92 -5.21 7.79 0.53
CA TYR A 92 -6.23 8.47 1.32
C TYR A 92 -5.73 9.76 1.97
N ARG A 93 -4.48 9.77 2.38
CA ARG A 93 -3.92 10.95 3.05
C ARG A 93 -3.51 12.05 2.08
N SER A 94 -2.90 11.66 0.98
CA SER A 94 -2.30 12.62 0.06
C SER A 94 -2.60 12.25 -1.37
N PRO A 95 -3.88 12.26 -1.76
CA PRO A 95 -4.22 11.89 -3.14
C PRO A 95 -3.60 12.82 -4.18
N GLN A 96 -3.24 14.06 -3.78
CA GLN A 96 -2.63 15.00 -4.72
C GLN A 96 -1.25 14.52 -5.20
N THR A 97 -0.52 13.84 -4.33
CA THR A 97 0.83 13.39 -4.65
C THR A 97 0.92 11.89 -4.87
N PHE A 98 -0.18 11.18 -4.68
CA PHE A 98 -0.19 9.77 -4.99
C PHE A 98 0.09 9.59 -6.48
N GLY A 99 1.01 8.71 -6.81
CA GLY A 99 1.40 8.52 -8.20
C GLY A 99 2.63 9.29 -8.62
N ASP A 100 3.14 10.15 -7.75
CA ASP A 100 4.41 10.82 -7.97
C ASP A 100 5.54 9.96 -7.42
N CYS A 101 6.62 9.88 -8.18
CA CYS A 101 7.81 9.14 -7.74
C CYS A 101 8.38 9.80 -6.48
N GLU A 102 8.67 9.01 -5.46
CA GLU A 102 9.18 9.54 -4.21
C GLU A 102 10.63 10.02 -4.34
N GLU A 103 11.34 9.53 -5.33
CA GLU A 103 12.74 9.94 -5.53
C GLU A 103 12.88 11.18 -6.39
N CYS A 104 12.26 11.17 -7.57
CA CYS A 104 12.48 12.25 -8.53
C CYS A 104 11.29 13.20 -8.67
N GLY A 105 10.16 12.87 -8.10
CA GLY A 105 8.98 13.73 -8.14
C GLY A 105 8.19 13.69 -9.43
N GLU A 106 8.66 12.96 -10.43
CA GLU A 106 7.96 12.85 -11.71
C GLU A 106 6.82 11.86 -11.60
N PRO A 107 5.79 11.99 -12.46
CA PRO A 107 4.71 11.01 -12.43
C PRO A 107 5.23 9.60 -12.71
N ILE A 108 4.75 8.64 -11.92
CA ILE A 108 5.09 7.24 -12.14
C ILE A 108 4.50 6.73 -13.45
N GLY A 109 3.30 7.18 -13.78
CA GLY A 109 2.60 6.74 -14.97
C GLY A 109 1.49 5.78 -14.61
N PHE A 110 0.34 5.97 -15.25
CA PHE A 110 -0.83 5.16 -14.92
C PHE A 110 -0.63 3.69 -15.26
N GLU A 111 0.02 3.41 -16.38
CA GLU A 111 0.26 2.01 -16.78
C GLU A 111 1.07 1.24 -15.74
N ARG A 112 2.10 1.89 -15.21
CA ARG A 112 2.91 1.25 -14.19
C ARG A 112 2.14 1.08 -12.88
N LEU A 113 1.34 2.08 -12.51
CA LEU A 113 0.50 1.99 -11.32
C LEU A 113 -0.59 0.93 -11.47
N GLU A 114 -1.11 0.76 -12.69
CA GLU A 114 -2.10 -0.27 -12.93
C GLU A 114 -1.52 -1.66 -12.71
N ALA A 115 -0.27 -1.86 -13.13
CA ALA A 115 0.42 -3.13 -12.93
C ALA A 115 0.92 -3.30 -11.51
N LEU A 116 1.40 -2.22 -10.90
CA LEU A 116 1.99 -2.23 -9.56
C LEU A 116 1.44 -1.06 -8.75
N PRO A 117 0.20 -1.15 -8.28
CA PRO A 117 -0.42 0.02 -7.64
C PRO A 117 0.23 0.43 -6.32
N HIS A 118 1.07 -0.42 -5.75
CA HIS A 118 1.76 -0.10 -4.51
C HIS A 118 3.16 0.46 -4.73
N THR A 119 3.59 0.62 -5.99
CA THR A 119 4.94 1.12 -6.25
C THR A 119 5.07 2.58 -5.84
N ARG A 120 6.27 2.95 -5.39
CA ARG A 120 6.57 4.31 -4.97
C ARG A 120 7.57 4.99 -5.88
N LEU A 121 8.15 4.24 -6.83
CA LEU A 121 9.18 4.76 -7.70
C LEU A 121 8.79 4.59 -9.16
N CYS A 122 9.19 5.54 -9.98
CA CYS A 122 9.06 5.39 -11.42
C CYS A 122 10.04 4.32 -11.90
N ILE A 123 9.86 3.88 -13.14
CA ILE A 123 10.69 2.79 -13.67
C ILE A 123 12.18 3.15 -13.65
N GLY A 124 12.50 4.40 -13.98
CA GLY A 124 13.88 4.83 -14.00
C GLY A 124 14.54 4.80 -12.64
N CYS A 125 13.83 5.31 -11.63
CA CYS A 125 14.37 5.31 -10.27
C CYS A 125 14.44 3.91 -9.69
N LYS A 126 13.48 3.06 -10.03
CA LYS A 126 13.51 1.68 -9.58
C LYS A 126 14.69 0.92 -10.17
N GLU A 127 14.97 1.16 -11.44
CA GLU A 127 16.13 0.53 -12.08
C GLU A 127 17.42 0.96 -11.41
N LYS A 128 17.53 2.24 -11.08
CA LYS A 128 18.73 2.73 -10.38
C LYS A 128 18.88 2.08 -9.02
N GLU A 129 17.78 1.91 -8.30
CA GLU A 129 17.81 1.26 -7.00
C GLU A 129 18.29 -0.18 -7.13
N GLU A 130 17.78 -0.89 -8.12
CA GLU A 130 18.10 -2.31 -8.29
C GLU A 130 19.53 -2.53 -8.74
N THR A 131 20.10 -1.58 -9.49
CA THR A 131 21.49 -1.70 -9.90
C THR A 131 22.46 -1.16 -8.85
N GLY A 132 21.94 -0.58 -7.79
CA GLY A 132 22.79 0.03 -6.77
C GLY A 132 23.39 1.36 -7.19
N ASP A 133 22.88 1.94 -8.26
CA ASP A 133 23.41 3.18 -8.83
C ASP A 133 22.58 4.39 -8.42
N SER A 134 21.83 4.28 -7.35
CA SER A 134 21.00 5.36 -6.85
C SER A 134 21.84 6.32 -6.04
N ARG A 135 21.86 7.56 -6.37
CA ARG A 135 22.63 8.56 -5.72
C ARG A 135 24.00 8.64 -6.22
#